data_e472dc88c0e8ca47223e516bc075be57
#
_entry.id   e472dc88c0e8ca47223e516bc075be57
#
_cell.length_a   1.000
_cell.length_b   1.000
_cell.length_c   1.000
_cell.angle_alpha   90.00
_cell.angle_beta   90.00
_cell.angle_gamma   90.00
#
_symmetry.space_group_name_H-M   'P 1'
#
loop_
_entity.id
_entity.type
_entity.pdbx_description
1 polymer ?
#
loop_
_entity_poly.entity_id
_entity_poly.type
_entity_poly.pdbx_seq_one_letter_code
_entity_poly.pdbx_strand_id
1 'polypeptide(L)'
;MLPWQKKRLYWSLFLFLLISISFLVYTVSSLYQDKVSEDQYWNKYLQVDPAVKKRADQYSKNATEVKVGTYVENLKEINLKANNFSLDYLVWFNWDGKPDLDMAHNFRIYKGNITKLEVVDEYHQGNHNYQLVRVSVTVSKTFWTPRFPLESHQLRIYLESNHLINDVIFVKDDENKTNPNISIAGYKFTKSGSAAVLNEYINNHGDPRFQGNKITSEYVTQIEINRSDFGTYFKCFIALLGTSIWVFITLYINTNHRVDPLGMIPAALFGTVSNIMVGANLLPDALQTGLMEYVNFWGILTILSVTFTVINVNRIRNKYEDRDFANHYGLTMFVVILTVILIGHILLPLSAYRF
;
A
#
# COMPACT_ATOMS: atom_id res chain seq x y z
N MET A 1 -25.93 -44.46 0.99
CA MET A 1 -26.26 -43.39 0.03
C MET A 1 -26.58 -43.98 -1.33
N LEU A 2 -27.71 -43.58 -1.91
CA LEU A 2 -28.13 -43.96 -3.27
C LEU A 2 -27.22 -43.30 -4.33
N PRO A 3 -27.12 -43.80 -5.57
CA PRO A 3 -26.25 -43.21 -6.60
C PRO A 3 -26.51 -41.72 -6.87
N TRP A 4 -27.78 -41.26 -6.88
CA TRP A 4 -28.16 -39.90 -7.09
C TRP A 4 -27.74 -38.98 -5.92
N GLN A 5 -27.78 -39.49 -4.68
CA GLN A 5 -27.33 -38.77 -3.47
C GLN A 5 -25.84 -38.52 -3.53
N LYS A 6 -25.02 -39.52 -3.86
CA LYS A 6 -23.57 -39.42 -4.03
C LYS A 6 -23.25 -38.43 -5.13
N LYS A 7 -23.90 -38.55 -6.30
CA LYS A 7 -23.70 -37.62 -7.43
C LYS A 7 -23.97 -36.18 -7.04
N ARG A 8 -25.08 -35.94 -6.34
CA ARG A 8 -25.45 -34.56 -5.93
C ARG A 8 -24.45 -33.98 -4.93
N LEU A 9 -24.04 -34.73 -3.91
CA LEU A 9 -23.05 -34.27 -2.93
C LEU A 9 -21.71 -33.99 -3.60
N TYR A 10 -21.18 -34.92 -4.40
CA TYR A 10 -19.89 -34.75 -5.07
C TYR A 10 -19.88 -33.59 -6.06
N TRP A 11 -20.94 -33.37 -6.83
CA TRP A 11 -21.03 -32.21 -7.72
C TRP A 11 -21.07 -30.89 -6.96
N SER A 12 -21.78 -30.81 -5.85
CA SER A 12 -21.81 -29.60 -5.01
C SER A 12 -20.44 -29.30 -4.41
N LEU A 13 -19.77 -30.33 -3.87
CA LEU A 13 -18.41 -30.20 -3.34
C LEU A 13 -17.40 -29.82 -4.42
N PHE A 14 -17.46 -30.51 -5.56
CA PHE A 14 -16.56 -30.23 -6.67
C PHE A 14 -16.69 -28.78 -7.17
N LEU A 15 -17.92 -28.32 -7.41
CA LEU A 15 -18.17 -26.97 -7.88
C LEU A 15 -17.69 -25.93 -6.87
N PHE A 16 -18.02 -26.11 -5.60
CA PHE A 16 -17.58 -25.20 -4.54
C PHE A 16 -16.06 -25.15 -4.43
N LEU A 17 -15.40 -26.30 -4.37
CA LEU A 17 -13.93 -26.40 -4.26
C LEU A 17 -13.25 -25.82 -5.50
N LEU A 18 -13.75 -26.11 -6.70
CA LEU A 18 -13.19 -25.57 -7.93
C LEU A 18 -13.21 -24.03 -7.95
N ILE A 19 -14.35 -23.43 -7.63
CA ILE A 19 -14.50 -21.97 -7.59
C ILE A 19 -13.60 -21.37 -6.50
N SER A 20 -13.62 -21.94 -5.29
CA SER A 20 -12.86 -21.44 -4.16
C SER A 20 -11.35 -21.52 -4.37
N ILE A 21 -10.85 -22.65 -4.86
CA ILE A 21 -9.42 -22.85 -5.11
C ILE A 21 -8.96 -21.95 -6.26
N SER A 22 -9.72 -21.88 -7.35
CA SER A 22 -9.39 -20.99 -8.49
C SER A 22 -9.33 -19.53 -8.06
N PHE A 23 -10.27 -19.08 -7.22
CA PHE A 23 -10.27 -17.73 -6.68
C PHE A 23 -9.05 -17.48 -5.79
N LEU A 24 -8.73 -18.38 -4.84
CA LEU A 24 -7.59 -18.23 -3.96
C LEU A 24 -6.26 -18.24 -4.71
N VAL A 25 -6.09 -19.13 -5.68
CA VAL A 25 -4.87 -19.17 -6.51
C VAL A 25 -4.69 -17.86 -7.26
N TYR A 26 -5.75 -17.35 -7.88
CA TYR A 26 -5.71 -16.07 -8.59
C TYR A 26 -5.35 -14.91 -7.66
N THR A 27 -6.05 -14.75 -6.54
CA THR A 27 -5.89 -13.60 -5.64
C THR A 27 -4.56 -13.60 -4.90
N VAL A 28 -4.09 -14.75 -4.42
CA VAL A 28 -2.78 -14.91 -3.79
C VAL A 28 -1.65 -14.60 -4.78
N SER A 29 -1.77 -15.13 -6.02
CA SER A 29 -0.81 -14.85 -7.09
C SER A 29 -0.78 -13.36 -7.45
N SER A 30 -1.95 -12.72 -7.55
CA SER A 30 -2.07 -11.29 -7.86
C SER A 30 -1.42 -10.42 -6.77
N LEU A 31 -1.68 -10.68 -5.49
CA LEU A 31 -1.09 -9.95 -4.37
C LEU A 31 0.44 -10.13 -4.29
N TYR A 32 0.93 -11.34 -4.61
CA TYR A 32 2.37 -11.60 -4.68
C TYR A 32 3.03 -10.85 -5.84
N GLN A 33 2.43 -10.89 -7.03
CA GLN A 33 2.96 -10.15 -8.20
C GLN A 33 2.96 -8.64 -7.96
N ASP A 34 1.93 -8.13 -7.30
CA ASP A 34 1.84 -6.73 -6.91
C ASP A 34 3.00 -6.30 -6.02
N LYS A 35 3.33 -7.10 -5.00
CA LYS A 35 4.48 -6.87 -4.12
C LYS A 35 5.81 -6.82 -4.88
N VAL A 36 6.02 -7.77 -5.80
CA VAL A 36 7.24 -7.82 -6.63
C VAL A 36 7.33 -6.60 -7.55
N SER A 37 6.20 -6.20 -8.15
CA SER A 37 6.13 -5.04 -9.04
C SER A 37 6.43 -3.73 -8.31
N GLU A 38 5.92 -3.57 -7.09
CA GLU A 38 6.22 -2.41 -6.24
C GLU A 38 7.73 -2.33 -5.94
N ASP A 39 8.34 -3.44 -5.51
CA ASP A 39 9.77 -3.48 -5.19
C ASP A 39 10.64 -3.17 -6.41
N GLN A 40 10.29 -3.69 -7.59
CA GLN A 40 10.99 -3.39 -8.84
C GLN A 40 10.87 -1.92 -9.23
N TYR A 41 9.68 -1.34 -9.12
CA TYR A 41 9.44 0.07 -9.40
C TYR A 41 10.30 0.98 -8.53
N TRP A 42 10.36 0.71 -7.22
CA TRP A 42 11.14 1.51 -6.29
C TRP A 42 12.65 1.37 -6.46
N ASN A 43 13.14 0.19 -6.79
CA ASN A 43 14.57 -0.03 -7.04
C ASN A 43 15.05 0.68 -8.32
N LYS A 44 14.22 0.68 -9.36
CA LYS A 44 14.55 1.36 -10.62
C LYS A 44 14.72 2.87 -10.45
N TYR A 45 13.94 3.51 -9.60
CA TYR A 45 13.92 4.97 -9.41
C TYR A 45 15.19 5.53 -8.73
N LEU A 46 15.97 4.69 -8.07
CA LEU A 46 17.25 5.10 -7.44
C LEU A 46 18.45 4.92 -8.37
N GLN A 47 18.25 4.38 -9.57
CA GLN A 47 19.31 4.19 -10.55
C GLN A 47 19.34 5.39 -11.49
N VAL A 48 20.45 6.13 -11.48
CA VAL A 48 20.68 7.18 -12.46
C VAL A 48 20.97 6.55 -13.81
N ASP A 49 20.27 6.97 -14.84
CA ASP A 49 20.55 6.53 -16.22
C ASP A 49 22.00 6.91 -16.58
N PRO A 50 22.85 5.96 -17.01
CA PRO A 50 24.23 6.24 -17.37
C PRO A 50 24.38 7.32 -18.45
N ALA A 51 23.41 7.44 -19.37
CA ALA A 51 23.41 8.48 -20.39
C ALA A 51 23.14 9.87 -19.81
N VAL A 52 22.23 9.98 -18.84
CA VAL A 52 21.97 11.22 -18.09
C VAL A 52 23.18 11.61 -17.29
N LYS A 53 23.81 10.66 -16.59
CA LYS A 53 25.04 10.91 -15.83
C LYS A 53 26.17 11.42 -16.71
N LYS A 54 26.41 10.82 -17.86
CA LYS A 54 27.44 11.27 -18.81
C LYS A 54 27.21 12.70 -19.30
N ARG A 55 25.93 13.08 -19.58
CA ARG A 55 25.60 14.47 -19.96
C ARG A 55 25.80 15.43 -18.79
N ALA A 56 25.35 15.06 -17.61
CA ALA A 56 25.51 15.86 -16.40
C ALA A 56 26.99 16.11 -16.09
N ASP A 57 27.85 15.10 -16.17
CA ASP A 57 29.30 15.23 -15.97
C ASP A 57 29.96 16.20 -16.95
N GLN A 58 29.39 16.38 -18.14
CA GLN A 58 29.87 17.38 -19.10
C GLN A 58 29.53 18.82 -18.67
N TYR A 59 28.36 19.03 -18.08
CA TYR A 59 27.90 20.33 -17.64
C TYR A 59 28.44 20.72 -16.25
N SER A 60 28.65 19.76 -15.36
CA SER A 60 29.02 20.01 -13.96
C SER A 60 30.52 20.11 -13.69
N LYS A 61 31.38 20.16 -14.71
CA LYS A 61 32.85 20.18 -14.55
C LYS A 61 33.38 21.23 -13.59
N ASN A 62 32.71 22.40 -13.54
CA ASN A 62 33.07 23.52 -12.71
C ASN A 62 32.02 23.82 -11.62
N ALA A 63 31.06 22.92 -11.41
CA ALA A 63 30.02 23.06 -10.40
C ALA A 63 30.60 22.96 -9.00
N THR A 64 30.05 23.73 -8.08
CA THR A 64 30.35 23.56 -6.65
C THR A 64 29.68 22.30 -6.12
N GLU A 65 30.47 21.44 -5.53
CA GLU A 65 29.94 20.28 -4.82
C GLU A 65 29.34 20.74 -3.48
N VAL A 66 28.03 20.51 -3.31
CA VAL A 66 27.32 20.79 -2.08
C VAL A 66 26.96 19.46 -1.41
N LYS A 67 27.57 19.18 -0.26
CA LYS A 67 27.21 18.03 0.57
C LYS A 67 25.89 18.30 1.23
N VAL A 68 24.92 17.44 0.95
CA VAL A 68 23.56 17.51 1.49
C VAL A 68 23.31 16.39 2.46
N GLY A 69 22.79 16.73 3.62
CA GLY A 69 22.36 15.78 4.60
C GLY A 69 20.97 16.11 5.15
N THR A 70 20.29 15.10 5.64
CA THR A 70 18.94 15.24 6.18
C THR A 70 18.75 14.46 7.47
N TYR A 71 17.95 15.02 8.38
CA TYR A 71 17.48 14.35 9.59
C TYR A 71 15.97 14.50 9.69
N VAL A 72 15.23 13.42 9.50
CA VAL A 72 13.79 13.46 9.63
C VAL A 72 13.41 13.46 11.12
N GLU A 73 12.82 14.56 11.58
CA GLU A 73 12.43 14.75 12.96
C GLU A 73 11.10 14.06 13.29
N ASN A 74 10.11 14.26 12.43
CA ASN A 74 8.75 13.79 12.69
C ASN A 74 7.97 13.55 11.39
N LEU A 75 7.15 12.52 11.37
CA LEU A 75 6.19 12.23 10.33
C LEU A 75 4.79 12.56 10.87
N LYS A 76 4.18 13.67 10.38
CA LYS A 76 2.94 14.23 10.94
C LYS A 76 1.71 13.46 10.51
N GLU A 77 1.59 13.20 9.21
CA GLU A 77 0.39 12.62 8.61
C GLU A 77 0.72 11.80 7.38
N ILE A 78 -0.04 10.72 7.19
CA ILE A 78 -0.12 9.96 5.95
C ILE A 78 -1.59 9.92 5.56
N ASN A 79 -1.93 10.56 4.45
CA ASN A 79 -3.30 10.61 3.94
C ASN A 79 -3.38 9.87 2.60
N LEU A 80 -3.78 8.59 2.68
CA LEU A 80 -3.90 7.73 1.50
C LEU A 80 -4.93 8.29 0.52
N LYS A 81 -6.07 8.75 1.04
CA LYS A 81 -7.18 9.26 0.20
C LYS A 81 -6.79 10.55 -0.54
N ALA A 82 -6.10 11.46 0.13
CA ALA A 82 -5.63 12.71 -0.47
C ALA A 82 -4.32 12.56 -1.25
N ASN A 83 -3.72 11.36 -1.29
CA ASN A 83 -2.46 11.10 -1.96
C ASN A 83 -1.32 12.04 -1.51
N ASN A 84 -1.18 12.24 -0.19
CA ASN A 84 -0.09 13.06 0.37
C ASN A 84 0.38 12.55 1.74
N PHE A 85 1.55 13.03 2.13
CA PHE A 85 2.08 12.87 3.48
C PHE A 85 2.79 14.16 3.92
N SER A 86 2.85 14.40 5.23
CA SER A 86 3.45 15.61 5.81
C SER A 86 4.49 15.25 6.85
N LEU A 87 5.60 15.99 6.87
CA LEU A 87 6.70 15.76 7.80
C LEU A 87 7.44 17.06 8.15
N ASP A 88 8.19 16.98 9.24
CA ASP A 88 9.23 17.95 9.60
C ASP A 88 10.60 17.27 9.52
N TYR A 89 11.56 17.96 8.91
CA TYR A 89 12.91 17.48 8.82
C TYR A 89 13.92 18.61 8.77
N LEU A 90 15.13 18.32 9.23
CA LEU A 90 16.29 19.18 9.07
C LEU A 90 17.00 18.83 7.77
N VAL A 91 17.46 19.85 7.07
CA VAL A 91 18.34 19.75 5.90
C VAL A 91 19.55 20.61 6.15
N TRP A 92 20.73 20.08 5.93
CA TRP A 92 21.94 20.88 5.95
C TRP A 92 22.67 20.81 4.62
N PHE A 93 23.32 21.91 4.34
CA PHE A 93 24.15 22.10 3.17
C PHE A 93 25.54 22.48 3.62
N ASN A 94 26.56 21.83 3.09
CA ASN A 94 27.96 22.10 3.40
C ASN A 94 28.76 22.15 2.10
N TRP A 95 29.43 23.26 1.84
CA TRP A 95 30.19 23.44 0.60
C TRP A 95 31.38 24.37 0.78
N ASP A 96 32.35 24.24 -0.12
CA ASP A 96 33.49 25.12 -0.24
C ASP A 96 33.31 26.09 -1.41
N GLY A 97 33.72 27.33 -1.24
CA GLY A 97 33.70 28.35 -2.31
C GLY A 97 32.72 29.49 -2.08
N LYS A 98 31.91 29.78 -3.06
CA LYS A 98 31.06 30.98 -3.08
C LYS A 98 30.04 30.99 -1.95
N PRO A 99 30.07 31.93 -1.00
CA PRO A 99 29.03 32.05 0.03
C PRO A 99 27.67 32.46 -0.58
N ASP A 100 27.65 33.12 -1.72
CA ASP A 100 26.45 33.66 -2.38
C ASP A 100 25.51 32.57 -2.95
N LEU A 101 25.85 31.29 -2.82
CA LEU A 101 24.97 30.19 -3.26
C LEU A 101 23.68 30.12 -2.46
N ASP A 102 23.71 30.55 -1.17
CA ASP A 102 22.54 30.64 -0.29
C ASP A 102 21.60 29.43 -0.45
N MET A 103 22.13 28.27 -0.15
CA MET A 103 21.40 27.00 -0.35
C MET A 103 20.13 26.91 0.49
N ALA A 104 20.08 27.63 1.62
CA ALA A 104 18.90 27.69 2.49
C ALA A 104 17.64 28.20 1.79
N HIS A 105 17.81 29.08 0.79
CA HIS A 105 16.71 29.65 0.02
C HIS A 105 16.67 29.21 -1.46
N ASN A 106 17.69 28.44 -1.90
CA ASN A 106 17.85 28.04 -3.30
C ASN A 106 17.63 26.52 -3.53
N PHE A 107 16.59 25.99 -2.89
CA PHE A 107 16.10 24.64 -3.18
C PHE A 107 14.57 24.62 -3.23
N ARG A 108 14.05 23.55 -3.78
CA ARG A 108 12.61 23.23 -3.74
C ARG A 108 12.41 21.75 -3.47
N ILE A 109 11.22 21.39 -3.03
CA ILE A 109 10.80 19.99 -2.88
C ILE A 109 9.92 19.63 -4.06
N TYR A 110 10.37 18.68 -4.88
CA TYR A 110 9.57 18.22 -6.03
C TYR A 110 8.26 17.61 -5.57
N LYS A 111 7.15 18.08 -6.14
CA LYS A 111 5.77 17.72 -5.71
C LYS A 111 5.49 18.02 -4.22
N GLY A 112 6.30 18.85 -3.58
CA GLY A 112 6.13 19.27 -2.20
C GLY A 112 5.67 20.72 -2.10
N ASN A 113 4.81 20.97 -1.10
CA ASN A 113 4.46 22.32 -0.68
C ASN A 113 5.10 22.57 0.69
N ILE A 114 6.11 23.44 0.71
CA ILE A 114 6.79 23.86 1.94
C ILE A 114 5.85 24.80 2.69
N THR A 115 5.39 24.36 3.87
CA THR A 115 4.49 25.14 4.73
C THR A 115 5.23 26.01 5.73
N LYS A 116 6.44 25.61 6.13
CA LYS A 116 7.34 26.39 6.97
C LYS A 116 8.78 26.08 6.59
N LEU A 117 9.58 27.15 6.49
CA LEU A 117 11.01 27.10 6.31
C LEU A 117 11.66 28.04 7.32
N GLU A 118 12.66 27.54 8.04
CA GLU A 118 13.36 28.28 9.07
C GLU A 118 14.86 27.96 9.01
N VAL A 119 15.69 28.96 8.79
CA VAL A 119 17.14 28.83 8.90
C VAL A 119 17.48 28.70 10.39
N VAL A 120 17.98 27.55 10.80
CA VAL A 120 18.29 27.23 12.19
C VAL A 120 19.68 27.68 12.57
N ASP A 121 20.61 27.49 11.64
CA ASP A 121 22.01 27.85 11.84
C ASP A 121 22.68 28.15 10.50
N GLU A 122 23.63 29.06 10.54
CA GLU A 122 24.41 29.48 9.38
C GLU A 122 25.84 29.79 9.82
N TYR A 123 26.81 29.27 9.09
CA TYR A 123 28.21 29.39 9.45
C TYR A 123 29.08 29.58 8.21
N HIS A 124 29.91 30.60 8.24
CA HIS A 124 30.89 30.94 7.18
C HIS A 124 32.26 31.11 7.80
N GLN A 125 33.22 30.30 7.41
CA GLN A 125 34.62 30.46 7.86
C GLN A 125 35.59 30.22 6.69
N GLY A 126 36.21 31.29 6.23
CA GLY A 126 37.12 31.23 5.10
C GLY A 126 36.38 30.80 3.83
N ASN A 127 36.69 29.61 3.34
CA ASN A 127 36.07 29.05 2.13
C ASN A 127 34.92 28.07 2.45
N HIS A 128 34.74 27.72 3.74
CA HIS A 128 33.73 26.76 4.18
C HIS A 128 32.42 27.45 4.51
N ASN A 129 31.33 26.91 3.98
CA ASN A 129 29.99 27.42 4.16
C ASN A 129 29.11 26.28 4.65
N TYR A 130 28.27 26.59 5.64
CA TYR A 130 27.28 25.65 6.21
C TYR A 130 25.97 26.36 6.47
N GLN A 131 24.87 25.74 6.08
CA GLN A 131 23.52 26.23 6.38
C GLN A 131 22.66 25.04 6.84
N LEU A 132 21.94 25.21 7.95
CA LEU A 132 20.98 24.25 8.50
C LEU A 132 19.58 24.84 8.46
N VAL A 133 18.67 24.13 7.84
CA VAL A 133 17.29 24.56 7.61
C VAL A 133 16.32 23.55 8.20
N ARG A 134 15.33 24.00 8.95
CA ARG A 134 14.17 23.21 9.34
C ARG A 134 13.06 23.42 8.31
N VAL A 135 12.52 22.31 7.79
CA VAL A 135 11.50 22.34 6.75
C VAL A 135 10.29 21.55 7.21
N SER A 136 9.10 22.19 7.19
CA SER A 136 7.82 21.52 7.25
C SER A 136 7.24 21.42 5.85
N VAL A 137 6.93 20.24 5.38
CA VAL A 137 6.48 20.03 4.00
C VAL A 137 5.34 19.01 3.91
N THR A 138 4.42 19.26 2.98
CA THR A 138 3.44 18.29 2.53
C THR A 138 3.80 17.85 1.11
N VAL A 139 4.02 16.55 0.91
CA VAL A 139 4.47 15.97 -0.36
C VAL A 139 3.33 15.18 -0.98
N SER A 140 3.02 15.47 -2.24
CA SER A 140 2.07 14.70 -3.04
C SER A 140 2.72 13.40 -3.51
N LYS A 141 2.03 12.27 -3.23
CA LYS A 141 2.50 10.93 -3.57
C LYS A 141 1.32 10.03 -3.88
N THR A 142 1.32 9.39 -5.03
CA THR A 142 0.39 8.28 -5.30
C THR A 142 0.80 7.08 -4.47
N PHE A 143 -0.06 6.66 -3.55
CA PHE A 143 0.20 5.50 -2.72
C PHE A 143 -0.14 4.20 -3.45
N TRP A 144 0.64 3.17 -3.17
CA TRP A 144 0.41 1.84 -3.66
C TRP A 144 -0.53 1.10 -2.70
N THR A 145 -1.78 0.92 -3.09
CA THR A 145 -2.87 0.49 -2.20
C THR A 145 -3.41 -0.92 -2.38
N PRO A 146 -3.01 -1.75 -3.37
CA PRO A 146 -3.59 -3.08 -3.57
C PRO A 146 -3.48 -4.02 -2.35
N ARG A 147 -2.53 -3.79 -1.47
CA ARG A 147 -2.37 -4.59 -0.24
C ARG A 147 -2.97 -3.96 1.01
N PHE A 148 -3.68 -2.82 0.87
CA PHE A 148 -4.38 -2.20 1.99
C PHE A 148 -5.38 -3.18 2.64
N PRO A 149 -5.45 -3.28 3.96
CA PRO A 149 -4.82 -2.47 5.01
C PRO A 149 -3.52 -3.06 5.61
N LEU A 150 -2.78 -3.86 4.86
CA LEU A 150 -1.52 -4.50 5.28
C LEU A 150 -0.31 -4.04 4.44
N GLU A 151 -0.46 -2.89 3.79
CA GLU A 151 0.51 -2.31 2.88
C GLU A 151 1.77 -1.77 3.58
N SER A 152 2.82 -1.60 2.80
CA SER A 152 4.02 -0.84 3.13
C SER A 152 4.15 0.37 2.20
N HIS A 153 4.81 1.43 2.67
CA HIS A 153 5.05 2.60 1.84
C HIS A 153 6.48 3.07 1.93
N GLN A 154 7.03 3.47 0.79
CA GLN A 154 8.27 4.21 0.71
C GLN A 154 7.93 5.68 0.50
N LEU A 155 8.16 6.49 1.53
CA LEU A 155 7.99 7.94 1.47
C LEU A 155 9.30 8.56 0.99
N ARG A 156 9.25 9.28 -0.12
CA ARG A 156 10.42 9.92 -0.71
C ARG A 156 10.22 11.41 -0.79
N ILE A 157 11.24 12.14 -0.38
CA ILE A 157 11.34 13.59 -0.47
C ILE A 157 12.45 13.86 -1.46
N TYR A 158 12.12 14.56 -2.51
CA TYR A 158 13.03 14.94 -3.57
C TYR A 158 13.37 16.41 -3.42
N LEU A 159 14.56 16.69 -2.88
CA LEU A 159 15.08 18.04 -2.72
C LEU A 159 15.88 18.41 -3.97
N GLU A 160 15.44 19.38 -4.72
CA GLU A 160 16.01 19.80 -5.98
C GLU A 160 16.67 21.17 -5.85
N SER A 161 17.86 21.34 -6.41
CA SER A 161 18.53 22.62 -6.47
C SER A 161 17.84 23.58 -7.44
N ASN A 162 17.64 24.83 -7.03
CA ASN A 162 17.20 25.88 -7.93
C ASN A 162 18.34 26.45 -8.81
N HIS A 163 19.58 26.20 -8.40
CA HIS A 163 20.75 26.50 -9.23
C HIS A 163 20.86 25.53 -10.40
N LEU A 164 21.53 25.99 -11.45
CA LEU A 164 21.82 25.16 -12.61
C LEU A 164 22.83 24.07 -12.24
N ILE A 165 22.83 22.99 -12.98
CA ILE A 165 23.81 21.92 -12.80
C ILE A 165 25.25 22.32 -13.04
N ASN A 166 25.46 23.41 -13.79
CA ASN A 166 26.77 24.03 -14.01
C ASN A 166 27.33 24.75 -12.77
N ASP A 167 26.43 25.12 -11.85
CA ASP A 167 26.77 25.93 -10.67
C ASP A 167 26.82 25.06 -9.42
N VAL A 168 25.90 24.11 -9.28
CA VAL A 168 25.72 23.27 -8.07
C VAL A 168 25.46 21.84 -8.43
N ILE A 169 26.20 20.94 -7.79
CA ILE A 169 25.92 19.48 -7.76
C ILE A 169 25.82 19.01 -6.33
N PHE A 170 24.75 18.26 -6.02
CA PHE A 170 24.58 17.66 -4.70
C PHE A 170 25.39 16.39 -4.56
N VAL A 171 26.01 16.25 -3.42
CA VAL A 171 26.76 15.07 -2.99
C VAL A 171 26.18 14.62 -1.66
N LYS A 172 26.10 13.32 -1.45
CA LYS A 172 25.58 12.77 -0.20
C LYS A 172 26.55 13.04 0.95
N ASP A 173 26.02 13.58 2.06
CA ASP A 173 26.69 13.60 3.34
C ASP A 173 26.50 12.25 4.06
N ASP A 174 27.53 11.70 4.66
CA ASP A 174 27.49 10.42 5.36
C ASP A 174 26.77 10.47 6.72
N GLU A 175 26.62 11.68 7.29
CA GLU A 175 25.91 11.89 8.58
C GLU A 175 24.38 11.85 8.49
N ASN A 176 23.84 11.48 7.34
CA ASN A 176 22.39 11.33 7.16
C ASN A 176 21.79 10.33 8.13
N LYS A 177 20.79 10.75 8.87
CA LYS A 177 20.06 9.90 9.82
C LYS A 177 18.56 10.21 9.82
N THR A 178 17.82 9.35 10.45
CA THR A 178 16.39 9.51 10.68
C THR A 178 16.16 9.28 12.17
N ASN A 179 15.31 10.07 12.78
CA ASN A 179 14.95 9.87 14.19
C ASN A 179 14.43 8.43 14.38
N PRO A 180 15.11 7.60 15.20
CA PRO A 180 14.68 6.21 15.40
C PRO A 180 13.32 6.13 16.13
N ASN A 181 12.90 7.20 16.78
CA ASN A 181 11.65 7.29 17.52
C ASN A 181 10.50 7.86 16.69
N ILE A 182 10.64 7.94 15.36
CA ILE A 182 9.51 8.33 14.52
C ILE A 182 8.36 7.35 14.75
N SER A 183 7.23 7.90 15.15
CA SER A 183 5.99 7.15 15.29
C SER A 183 4.87 7.84 14.53
N ILE A 184 4.08 7.05 13.85
CA ILE A 184 2.83 7.49 13.25
C ILE A 184 1.78 6.43 13.49
N ALA A 185 0.55 6.85 13.84
CA ALA A 185 -0.52 5.92 14.17
C ALA A 185 -0.74 4.88 13.05
N GLY A 186 -0.66 3.60 13.39
CA GLY A 186 -0.88 2.48 12.49
C GLY A 186 0.31 2.07 11.62
N TYR A 187 1.48 2.73 11.74
CA TYR A 187 2.69 2.36 10.99
C TYR A 187 3.91 2.22 11.91
N LYS A 188 4.85 1.40 11.47
CA LYS A 188 6.19 1.27 12.05
C LYS A 188 7.22 1.76 11.06
N PHE A 189 8.17 2.53 11.53
CA PHE A 189 9.39 2.84 10.79
C PHE A 189 10.22 1.57 10.62
N THR A 190 10.70 1.33 9.41
CA THR A 190 11.49 0.14 9.08
C THR A 190 12.93 0.50 8.75
N LYS A 191 13.12 1.37 7.80
CA LYS A 191 14.45 1.83 7.37
C LYS A 191 14.38 3.20 6.71
N SER A 192 15.52 3.86 6.64
CA SER A 192 15.72 5.08 5.87
C SER A 192 16.94 4.96 4.97
N GLY A 193 16.99 5.81 3.99
CA GLY A 193 18.12 5.92 3.07
C GLY A 193 18.13 7.28 2.39
N SER A 194 19.25 7.60 1.77
CA SER A 194 19.39 8.83 0.99
C SER A 194 20.37 8.62 -0.15
N ALA A 195 20.17 9.37 -1.21
CA ALA A 195 21.04 9.36 -2.37
C ALA A 195 21.04 10.74 -3.06
N ALA A 196 22.19 11.15 -3.57
CA ALA A 196 22.27 12.21 -4.54
C ALA A 196 22.01 11.62 -5.93
N VAL A 197 21.07 12.19 -6.66
CA VAL A 197 20.64 11.74 -7.98
C VAL A 197 20.54 12.91 -8.95
N LEU A 198 20.31 12.60 -10.21
CA LEU A 198 20.11 13.59 -11.27
C LEU A 198 18.70 13.44 -11.82
N ASN A 199 17.97 14.53 -11.91
CA ASN A 199 16.66 14.56 -12.53
C ASN A 199 16.75 15.22 -13.90
N GLU A 200 16.35 14.51 -14.95
CA GLU A 200 16.25 15.04 -16.30
C GLU A 200 14.79 15.31 -16.67
N TYR A 201 14.48 16.56 -16.96
CA TYR A 201 13.19 16.97 -17.49
C TYR A 201 13.09 16.69 -18.99
N ILE A 202 11.89 16.43 -19.48
CA ILE A 202 11.64 16.14 -20.92
C ILE A 202 11.93 17.37 -21.80
N ASN A 203 12.00 18.57 -21.21
CA ASN A 203 12.29 19.83 -21.90
C ASN A 203 13.17 20.73 -21.03
N ASN A 204 13.57 21.88 -21.55
CA ASN A 204 14.37 22.88 -20.83
C ASN A 204 13.52 23.89 -20.04
N HIS A 205 12.24 23.71 -19.88
CA HIS A 205 11.29 24.68 -19.28
C HIS A 205 11.31 26.07 -19.92
N GLY A 206 11.68 26.18 -21.20
CA GLY A 206 11.82 27.44 -21.88
C GLY A 206 13.09 28.23 -21.52
N ASP A 207 14.03 27.64 -20.78
CA ASP A 207 15.29 28.29 -20.39
C ASP A 207 16.28 28.29 -21.56
N PRO A 208 16.60 29.46 -22.13
CA PRO A 208 17.47 29.56 -23.32
C PRO A 208 18.93 29.17 -23.06
N ARG A 209 19.34 29.06 -21.80
CA ARG A 209 20.69 28.60 -21.41
C ARG A 209 20.93 27.12 -21.65
N PHE A 210 19.85 26.32 -21.82
CA PHE A 210 19.93 24.89 -22.09
C PHE A 210 19.55 24.57 -23.54
N GLN A 211 20.42 23.82 -24.21
CA GLN A 211 20.09 23.16 -25.45
C GLN A 211 19.66 21.72 -25.15
N GLY A 212 18.37 21.46 -25.24
CA GLY A 212 17.78 20.14 -24.94
C GLY A 212 17.14 20.06 -23.56
N ASN A 213 17.17 18.88 -22.96
CA ASN A 213 16.53 18.61 -21.67
C ASN A 213 17.27 19.28 -20.52
N LYS A 214 16.50 19.88 -19.58
CA LYS A 214 17.08 20.41 -18.35
C LYS A 214 17.44 19.27 -17.41
N ILE A 215 18.69 19.29 -16.91
CA ILE A 215 19.17 18.38 -15.87
C ILE A 215 19.38 19.19 -14.61
N THR A 216 18.86 18.68 -13.48
CA THR A 216 19.01 19.31 -12.15
C THR A 216 19.63 18.32 -11.18
N SER A 217 20.38 18.84 -10.23
CA SER A 217 20.89 18.04 -9.12
C SER A 217 19.80 17.88 -8.07
N GLU A 218 19.58 16.65 -7.64
CA GLU A 218 18.52 16.28 -6.72
C GLU A 218 19.07 15.41 -5.59
N TYR A 219 18.54 15.62 -4.39
CA TYR A 219 18.84 14.78 -3.23
C TYR A 219 17.57 14.10 -2.74
N VAL A 220 17.62 12.77 -2.65
CA VAL A 220 16.47 11.96 -2.25
C VAL A 220 16.64 11.46 -0.84
N THR A 221 15.70 11.78 0.03
CA THR A 221 15.55 11.16 1.35
C THR A 221 14.38 10.20 1.30
N GLN A 222 14.63 8.96 1.71
CA GLN A 222 13.66 7.87 1.69
C GLN A 222 13.41 7.36 3.10
N ILE A 223 12.13 7.15 3.43
CA ILE A 223 11.67 6.50 4.65
C ILE A 223 10.77 5.34 4.25
N GLU A 224 11.03 4.15 4.77
CA GLU A 224 10.15 3.01 4.61
C GLU A 224 9.35 2.78 5.89
N ILE A 225 8.06 2.63 5.73
CA ILE A 225 7.10 2.38 6.79
C ILE A 225 6.22 1.18 6.43
N ASN A 226 5.93 0.36 7.41
CA ASN A 226 5.05 -0.80 7.29
C ASN A 226 3.90 -0.67 8.28
N ARG A 227 2.76 -1.31 7.99
CA ARG A 227 1.68 -1.41 8.97
C ARG A 227 2.19 -2.03 10.27
N SER A 228 1.78 -1.44 11.39
CA SER A 228 2.30 -1.85 12.71
C SER A 228 1.81 -3.22 13.15
N ASP A 229 0.56 -3.55 12.81
CA ASP A 229 -0.14 -4.76 13.23
C ASP A 229 -1.38 -5.06 12.37
N PHE A 230 -2.05 -6.15 12.69
CA PHE A 230 -3.32 -6.56 12.07
C PHE A 230 -4.55 -5.81 12.59
N GLY A 231 -4.41 -4.86 13.52
CA GLY A 231 -5.54 -4.14 14.11
C GLY A 231 -6.37 -3.38 13.08
N THR A 232 -5.72 -2.74 12.12
CA THR A 232 -6.40 -2.05 11.01
C THR A 232 -7.14 -3.04 10.12
N TYR A 233 -6.56 -4.22 9.84
CA TYR A 233 -7.21 -5.29 9.09
C TYR A 233 -8.51 -5.74 9.78
N PHE A 234 -8.45 -6.04 11.07
CA PHE A 234 -9.64 -6.43 11.81
C PHE A 234 -10.71 -5.33 11.84
N LYS A 235 -10.32 -4.06 12.03
CA LYS A 235 -11.25 -2.93 11.98
C LYS A 235 -11.94 -2.81 10.61
N CYS A 236 -11.20 -3.03 9.52
CA CYS A 236 -11.75 -2.99 8.18
C CYS A 236 -12.73 -4.13 7.89
N PHE A 237 -12.54 -5.31 8.46
CA PHE A 237 -13.28 -6.52 8.08
C PHE A 237 -14.18 -7.09 9.18
N ILE A 238 -14.32 -6.41 10.31
CA ILE A 238 -15.12 -6.93 11.45
C ILE A 238 -16.59 -7.19 11.08
N ALA A 239 -17.18 -6.31 10.26
CA ALA A 239 -18.57 -6.48 9.80
C ALA A 239 -18.69 -7.72 8.91
N LEU A 240 -17.73 -7.96 8.02
CA LEU A 240 -17.70 -9.11 7.13
C LEU A 240 -17.47 -10.43 7.90
N LEU A 241 -16.58 -10.42 8.89
CA LEU A 241 -16.36 -11.58 9.77
C LEU A 241 -17.64 -11.91 10.56
N GLY A 242 -18.31 -10.90 11.12
CA GLY A 242 -19.60 -11.07 11.78
C GLY A 242 -20.67 -11.64 10.85
N THR A 243 -20.72 -11.14 9.62
CA THR A 243 -21.60 -11.66 8.57
C THR A 243 -21.32 -13.12 8.23
N SER A 244 -20.05 -13.50 8.11
CA SER A 244 -19.65 -14.88 7.84
C SER A 244 -20.10 -15.81 8.97
N ILE A 245 -19.91 -15.42 10.22
CA ILE A 245 -20.41 -16.19 11.39
C ILE A 245 -21.94 -16.32 11.32
N TRP A 246 -22.65 -15.23 11.01
CA TRP A 246 -24.11 -15.24 10.91
C TRP A 246 -24.63 -16.24 9.88
N VAL A 247 -24.05 -16.29 8.68
CA VAL A 247 -24.51 -17.24 7.64
C VAL A 247 -24.16 -18.68 8.00
N PHE A 248 -23.08 -18.95 8.73
CA PHE A 248 -22.78 -20.28 9.24
C PHE A 248 -23.78 -20.73 10.32
N ILE A 249 -24.17 -19.83 11.22
CA ILE A 249 -25.25 -20.10 12.19
C ILE A 249 -26.54 -20.44 11.44
N THR A 250 -26.87 -19.70 10.38
CA THR A 250 -28.03 -19.93 9.52
C THR A 250 -28.01 -21.33 8.91
N LEU A 251 -26.87 -21.76 8.36
CA LEU A 251 -26.74 -23.12 7.80
C LEU A 251 -26.84 -24.20 8.87
N TYR A 252 -26.25 -23.97 10.05
CA TYR A 252 -26.33 -24.89 11.17
C TYR A 252 -27.80 -25.10 11.63
N ILE A 253 -28.55 -24.02 11.81
CA ILE A 253 -29.98 -24.04 12.18
C ILE A 253 -30.78 -24.80 11.11
N ASN A 254 -30.57 -24.54 9.84
CA ASN A 254 -31.26 -25.20 8.75
C ASN A 254 -30.99 -26.71 8.77
N THR A 255 -29.74 -27.12 8.97
CA THR A 255 -29.36 -28.55 8.96
C THR A 255 -29.89 -29.31 10.16
N ASN A 256 -29.73 -28.73 11.37
CA ASN A 256 -29.99 -29.48 12.62
C ASN A 256 -31.40 -29.25 13.18
N HIS A 257 -31.96 -28.04 13.04
CA HIS A 257 -33.25 -27.68 13.63
C HIS A 257 -34.42 -27.69 12.63
N ARG A 258 -34.15 -28.01 11.36
CA ARG A 258 -35.19 -28.15 10.30
C ARG A 258 -36.01 -26.87 10.05
N VAL A 259 -35.45 -25.72 10.40
CA VAL A 259 -36.05 -24.42 10.13
C VAL A 259 -35.56 -23.94 8.77
N ASP A 260 -36.42 -23.22 8.03
CA ASP A 260 -36.01 -22.53 6.79
C ASP A 260 -35.55 -21.11 7.09
N PRO A 261 -34.23 -20.84 7.11
CA PRO A 261 -33.70 -19.54 7.46
C PRO A 261 -33.46 -18.63 6.25
N LEU A 262 -34.03 -18.91 5.07
CA LEU A 262 -33.78 -18.11 3.86
C LEU A 262 -34.05 -16.62 4.07
N GLY A 263 -35.02 -16.27 4.93
CA GLY A 263 -35.31 -14.88 5.30
C GLY A 263 -34.18 -14.19 6.11
N MET A 264 -33.26 -14.93 6.70
CA MET A 264 -32.14 -14.40 7.48
C MET A 264 -30.91 -14.05 6.62
N ILE A 265 -30.81 -14.59 5.42
CA ILE A 265 -29.64 -14.44 4.52
C ILE A 265 -29.51 -13.02 3.99
N PRO A 266 -30.60 -12.30 3.59
CA PRO A 266 -30.46 -10.91 3.12
C PRO A 266 -29.79 -9.98 4.12
N ALA A 267 -29.95 -10.20 5.43
CA ALA A 267 -29.27 -9.42 6.45
C ALA A 267 -27.71 -9.50 6.34
N ALA A 268 -27.20 -10.62 5.86
CA ALA A 268 -25.77 -10.81 5.64
C ALA A 268 -25.24 -9.92 4.50
N LEU A 269 -26.02 -9.62 3.49
CA LEU A 269 -25.59 -8.74 2.40
C LEU A 269 -25.36 -7.31 2.88
N PHE A 270 -26.11 -6.82 3.85
CA PHE A 270 -25.89 -5.50 4.43
C PHE A 270 -24.53 -5.36 5.09
N GLY A 271 -24.05 -6.40 5.79
CA GLY A 271 -22.72 -6.41 6.37
C GLY A 271 -21.62 -6.30 5.31
N THR A 272 -21.80 -7.00 4.19
CA THR A 272 -20.83 -6.93 3.06
C THR A 272 -20.84 -5.56 2.40
N VAL A 273 -22.03 -4.98 2.14
CA VAL A 273 -22.13 -3.62 1.58
C VAL A 273 -21.51 -2.59 2.51
N SER A 274 -21.78 -2.67 3.82
CA SER A 274 -21.16 -1.78 4.81
C SER A 274 -19.64 -1.86 4.78
N ASN A 275 -19.09 -3.04 4.60
CA ASN A 275 -17.65 -3.25 4.52
C ASN A 275 -17.03 -2.63 3.25
N ILE A 276 -17.70 -2.73 2.10
CA ILE A 276 -17.30 -2.06 0.86
C ILE A 276 -17.25 -0.54 1.03
N MET A 277 -18.25 0.03 1.72
CA MET A 277 -18.30 1.48 2.00
C MET A 277 -17.15 1.94 2.90
N VAL A 278 -16.67 1.11 3.83
CA VAL A 278 -15.48 1.42 4.65
C VAL A 278 -14.25 1.58 3.75
N GLY A 279 -14.03 0.66 2.81
CA GLY A 279 -12.94 0.75 1.84
C GLY A 279 -12.98 2.02 0.99
N ALA A 280 -14.16 2.34 0.44
CA ALA A 280 -14.36 3.54 -0.39
C ALA A 280 -14.10 4.86 0.37
N ASN A 281 -14.24 4.87 1.70
CA ASN A 281 -13.96 6.05 2.52
C ASN A 281 -12.47 6.21 2.87
N LEU A 282 -11.72 5.12 2.91
CA LEU A 282 -10.32 5.12 3.36
C LEU A 282 -9.31 5.21 2.21
N LEU A 283 -9.67 4.74 1.02
CA LEU A 283 -8.79 4.69 -0.13
C LEU A 283 -9.14 5.76 -1.17
N PRO A 284 -8.16 6.23 -1.97
CA PRO A 284 -8.46 6.95 -3.19
C PRO A 284 -9.21 6.02 -4.16
N ASP A 285 -9.88 6.60 -5.16
CA ASP A 285 -10.50 5.82 -6.24
C ASP A 285 -9.40 5.02 -6.95
N ALA A 286 -9.32 3.74 -6.62
CA ALA A 286 -8.25 2.87 -7.08
C ALA A 286 -8.67 2.21 -8.41
N LEU A 287 -7.76 2.25 -9.38
CA LEU A 287 -7.91 1.54 -10.65
C LEU A 287 -7.57 0.04 -10.53
N GLN A 288 -6.98 -0.38 -9.42
CA GLN A 288 -6.50 -1.75 -9.20
C GLN A 288 -7.27 -2.44 -8.09
N THR A 289 -7.71 -3.65 -8.38
CA THR A 289 -8.29 -4.57 -7.39
C THR A 289 -7.20 -5.05 -6.42
N GLY A 290 -7.50 -5.07 -5.13
CA GLY A 290 -6.55 -5.46 -4.11
C GLY A 290 -7.16 -6.33 -3.02
N LEU A 291 -6.47 -6.41 -1.88
CA LEU A 291 -6.88 -7.22 -0.74
C LEU A 291 -8.28 -6.88 -0.22
N MET A 292 -8.65 -5.59 -0.22
CA MET A 292 -9.99 -5.15 0.22
C MET A 292 -11.08 -5.79 -0.62
N GLU A 293 -10.96 -5.73 -1.94
CA GLU A 293 -11.93 -6.29 -2.87
C GLU A 293 -11.92 -7.82 -2.81
N TYR A 294 -10.74 -8.45 -2.72
CA TYR A 294 -10.63 -9.90 -2.64
C TYR A 294 -11.28 -10.47 -1.37
N VAL A 295 -11.10 -9.83 -0.22
CA VAL A 295 -11.75 -10.26 1.03
C VAL A 295 -13.26 -10.03 0.97
N ASN A 296 -13.72 -8.94 0.35
CA ASN A 296 -15.15 -8.70 0.14
C ASN A 296 -15.78 -9.74 -0.80
N PHE A 297 -15.11 -10.06 -1.93
CA PHE A 297 -15.56 -11.13 -2.84
C PHE A 297 -15.57 -12.49 -2.15
N TRP A 298 -14.60 -12.77 -1.29
CA TRP A 298 -14.57 -13.99 -0.49
C TRP A 298 -15.76 -14.08 0.46
N GLY A 299 -16.16 -12.96 1.09
CA GLY A 299 -17.37 -12.87 1.89
C GLY A 299 -18.65 -13.11 1.08
N ILE A 300 -18.75 -12.53 -0.12
CA ILE A 300 -19.88 -12.77 -1.03
C ILE A 300 -19.93 -14.25 -1.43
N LEU A 301 -18.80 -14.85 -1.78
CA LEU A 301 -18.73 -16.29 -2.10
C LEU A 301 -19.18 -17.15 -0.93
N THR A 302 -18.86 -16.76 0.31
CA THR A 302 -19.34 -17.43 1.53
C THR A 302 -20.87 -17.40 1.61
N ILE A 303 -21.46 -16.21 1.45
CA ILE A 303 -22.92 -16.05 1.50
C ILE A 303 -23.61 -16.89 0.41
N LEU A 304 -23.13 -16.81 -0.83
CA LEU A 304 -23.69 -17.55 -1.96
C LEU A 304 -23.56 -19.07 -1.76
N SER A 305 -22.43 -19.55 -1.25
CA SER A 305 -22.20 -20.97 -1.01
C SER A 305 -23.13 -21.53 0.08
N VAL A 306 -23.31 -20.77 1.16
CA VAL A 306 -24.24 -21.12 2.22
C VAL A 306 -25.68 -21.08 1.72
N THR A 307 -26.07 -20.02 0.99
CA THR A 307 -27.43 -19.89 0.40
C THR A 307 -27.75 -21.08 -0.51
N PHE A 308 -26.84 -21.41 -1.42
CA PHE A 308 -26.99 -22.57 -2.31
C PHE A 308 -27.15 -23.89 -1.53
N THR A 309 -26.38 -24.03 -0.45
CA THR A 309 -26.45 -25.22 0.42
C THR A 309 -27.81 -25.31 1.12
N VAL A 310 -28.30 -24.20 1.70
CA VAL A 310 -29.63 -24.13 2.36
C VAL A 310 -30.74 -24.49 1.37
N ILE A 311 -30.72 -23.92 0.16
CA ILE A 311 -31.71 -24.23 -0.89
C ILE A 311 -31.68 -25.73 -1.23
N ASN A 312 -30.49 -26.33 -1.35
CA ASN A 312 -30.36 -27.76 -1.64
C ASN A 312 -30.84 -28.65 -0.49
N VAL A 313 -30.52 -28.29 0.77
CA VAL A 313 -31.01 -28.99 1.97
C VAL A 313 -32.54 -28.98 2.00
N ASN A 314 -33.16 -27.80 1.79
CA ASN A 314 -34.61 -27.65 1.75
C ASN A 314 -35.23 -28.46 0.60
N ARG A 315 -34.61 -28.44 -0.59
CA ARG A 315 -35.07 -29.20 -1.75
C ARG A 315 -35.00 -30.73 -1.50
N ILE A 316 -33.92 -31.21 -0.87
CA ILE A 316 -33.78 -32.62 -0.54
C ILE A 316 -34.85 -33.01 0.48
N ARG A 317 -35.05 -32.19 1.51
CA ARG A 317 -36.02 -32.47 2.60
C ARG A 317 -37.47 -32.44 2.11
N ASN A 318 -37.84 -31.44 1.30
CA ASN A 318 -39.23 -31.22 0.96
C ASN A 318 -39.68 -31.89 -0.34
N LYS A 319 -38.76 -31.96 -1.37
CA LYS A 319 -39.11 -32.57 -2.67
C LYS A 319 -38.83 -34.05 -2.76
N TYR A 320 -37.74 -34.49 -2.13
CA TYR A 320 -37.32 -35.90 -2.17
C TYR A 320 -37.69 -36.63 -0.87
N GLU A 321 -38.25 -35.94 0.11
CA GLU A 321 -38.67 -36.43 1.42
C GLU A 321 -37.59 -37.20 2.19
N ASP A 322 -36.30 -37.00 1.82
CA ASP A 322 -35.17 -37.72 2.36
C ASP A 322 -34.48 -36.84 3.44
N ARG A 323 -34.97 -36.97 4.67
CA ARG A 323 -34.53 -36.13 5.80
C ARG A 323 -33.12 -36.53 6.25
N ASP A 324 -32.76 -37.78 6.24
CA ASP A 324 -31.46 -38.27 6.71
C ASP A 324 -30.35 -37.81 5.75
N PHE A 325 -30.62 -37.93 4.46
CA PHE A 325 -29.68 -37.43 3.47
C PHE A 325 -29.60 -35.88 3.48
N ALA A 326 -30.69 -35.15 3.69
CA ALA A 326 -30.68 -33.68 3.82
C ALA A 326 -29.74 -33.23 4.97
N ASN A 327 -29.83 -33.87 6.13
CA ASN A 327 -28.98 -33.58 7.28
C ASN A 327 -27.51 -33.96 6.99
N HIS A 328 -27.25 -35.12 6.43
CA HIS A 328 -25.90 -35.54 6.07
C HIS A 328 -25.26 -34.60 5.02
N TYR A 329 -26.01 -34.25 3.98
CA TYR A 329 -25.58 -33.31 2.96
C TYR A 329 -25.25 -31.93 3.57
N GLY A 330 -26.18 -31.39 4.40
CA GLY A 330 -26.00 -30.09 5.05
C GLY A 330 -24.80 -30.05 5.97
N LEU A 331 -24.59 -31.09 6.81
CA LEU A 331 -23.45 -31.17 7.73
C LEU A 331 -22.12 -31.28 6.95
N THR A 332 -22.06 -32.12 5.93
CA THR A 332 -20.86 -32.27 5.09
C THR A 332 -20.49 -30.94 4.42
N MET A 333 -21.46 -30.26 3.80
CA MET A 333 -21.25 -28.97 3.19
C MET A 333 -20.85 -27.91 4.22
N PHE A 334 -21.46 -27.90 5.40
CA PHE A 334 -21.10 -27.00 6.50
C PHE A 334 -19.62 -27.12 6.87
N VAL A 335 -19.15 -28.34 7.12
CA VAL A 335 -17.74 -28.57 7.52
C VAL A 335 -16.78 -28.16 6.41
N VAL A 336 -17.06 -28.55 5.16
CA VAL A 336 -16.16 -28.23 4.03
C VAL A 336 -16.15 -26.75 3.75
N ILE A 337 -17.31 -26.07 3.69
CA ILE A 337 -17.39 -24.63 3.44
C ILE A 337 -16.67 -23.88 4.58
N LEU A 338 -16.95 -24.20 5.83
CA LEU A 338 -16.32 -23.55 6.98
C LEU A 338 -14.79 -23.68 6.92
N THR A 339 -14.27 -24.88 6.65
CA THR A 339 -12.82 -25.12 6.56
C THR A 339 -12.18 -24.30 5.44
N VAL A 340 -12.75 -24.33 4.24
CA VAL A 340 -12.21 -23.62 3.08
C VAL A 340 -12.27 -22.10 3.28
N ILE A 341 -13.36 -21.59 3.85
CA ILE A 341 -13.52 -20.16 4.12
C ILE A 341 -12.54 -19.67 5.18
N LEU A 342 -12.31 -20.44 6.25
CA LEU A 342 -11.28 -20.11 7.24
C LEU A 342 -9.87 -20.09 6.63
N ILE A 343 -9.55 -21.08 5.78
CA ILE A 343 -8.28 -21.09 5.04
C ILE A 343 -8.12 -19.81 4.21
N GLY A 344 -9.14 -19.38 3.49
CA GLY A 344 -9.10 -18.16 2.68
C GLY A 344 -8.90 -16.90 3.54
N HIS A 345 -9.59 -16.79 4.67
CA HIS A 345 -9.40 -15.65 5.60
C HIS A 345 -8.01 -15.62 6.24
N ILE A 346 -7.26 -16.72 6.23
CA ILE A 346 -5.86 -16.77 6.67
C ILE A 346 -4.92 -16.48 5.50
N LEU A 347 -5.12 -17.13 4.35
CA LEU A 347 -4.21 -17.01 3.21
C LEU A 347 -4.19 -15.62 2.57
N LEU A 348 -5.36 -14.96 2.44
CA LEU A 348 -5.46 -13.64 1.82
C LEU A 348 -4.62 -12.58 2.58
N PRO A 349 -4.79 -12.37 3.89
CA PRO A 349 -3.95 -11.42 4.61
C PRO A 349 -2.48 -11.82 4.66
N LEU A 350 -2.15 -13.12 4.78
CA LEU A 350 -0.76 -13.58 4.76
C LEU A 350 -0.07 -13.29 3.43
N SER A 351 -0.77 -13.41 2.30
CA SER A 351 -0.21 -13.11 0.98
C SER A 351 0.05 -11.62 0.76
N ALA A 352 -0.70 -10.76 1.44
CA ALA A 352 -0.56 -9.30 1.35
C ALA A 352 0.44 -8.74 2.35
N TYR A 353 0.65 -9.42 3.48
CA TYR A 353 1.54 -8.95 4.54
C TYR A 353 3.01 -9.05 4.10
N ARG A 354 3.77 -8.02 4.44
CA ARG A 354 5.22 -7.99 4.20
C ARG A 354 5.93 -8.34 5.51
N PHE A 355 6.58 -9.51 5.50
CA PHE A 355 7.41 -9.95 6.61
C PHE A 355 8.74 -9.21 6.64
#